data_bb698c8e07c6d4edb6d8248a0b66cdce
#
_entry.id   bb698c8e07c6d4edb6d8248a0b66cdce
#
_cell.length_a   1.000
_cell.length_b   1.000
_cell.length_c   1.000
_cell.angle_alpha   90.00
_cell.angle_beta   90.00
_cell.angle_gamma   90.00
#
_symmetry.space_group_name_H-M   'P 1'
#
loop_
_entity.id
_entity.type
_entity.pdbx_description
1 polymer ?
#
loop_
_entity_poly.entity_id
_entity_poly.type
_entity_poly.pdbx_seq_one_letter_code
_entity_poly.pdbx_strand_id
1 'polypeptide(L)'
;MPTVGHALALIAQLDNGDIVGLNPETGHEQMAGLNYTHALAQALNAGKLFHIDLNGQSGIKYDQDKAFGHGDLASAFFTVDLLENGFPGGGPRYEGPRHFDYKPSRTEGMEGVWESARANMEMYLMLARKARAFREDPATRELLEAASVSELAQPTLAPGESLEGFLADRGAYEEFET
;
A
#
# COMPACT_ATOMS: atom_id res chain seq x y z
N MET A 1 7.13 -4.88 -15.81
CA MET A 1 7.18 -3.41 -15.56
C MET A 1 7.94 -3.15 -14.29
N PRO A 2 8.86 -2.20 -14.22
CA PRO A 2 9.69 -2.02 -13.03
C PRO A 2 8.97 -1.42 -11.82
N THR A 3 7.85 -0.73 -12.01
CA THR A 3 7.01 -0.19 -10.91
C THR A 3 5.56 -0.06 -11.36
N VAL A 4 4.64 0.07 -10.39
CA VAL A 4 3.23 0.39 -10.65
C VAL A 4 3.10 1.69 -11.44
N GLY A 5 3.89 2.72 -11.13
CA GLY A 5 3.86 3.99 -11.87
C GLY A 5 4.22 3.84 -13.35
N HIS A 6 5.21 3.02 -13.69
CA HIS A 6 5.52 2.72 -15.10
C HIS A 6 4.38 1.98 -15.81
N ALA A 7 3.74 1.06 -15.11
CA ALA A 7 2.59 0.33 -15.65
C ALA A 7 1.39 1.27 -15.89
N LEU A 8 1.09 2.15 -14.96
CA LEU A 8 0.05 3.17 -15.11
C LEU A 8 0.34 4.12 -16.28
N ALA A 9 1.60 4.55 -16.44
CA ALA A 9 2.01 5.38 -17.56
C ALA A 9 1.84 4.68 -18.91
N LEU A 10 2.07 3.36 -18.98
CA LEU A 10 1.78 2.56 -20.18
C LEU A 10 0.27 2.47 -20.41
N ILE A 11 -0.51 2.13 -19.38
CA ILE A 11 -1.96 1.99 -19.48
C ILE A 11 -2.61 3.28 -20.01
N ALA A 12 -2.12 4.44 -19.57
CA ALA A 12 -2.60 5.73 -20.03
C ALA A 12 -2.36 6.01 -21.52
N GLN A 13 -1.50 5.25 -22.19
CA GLN A 13 -1.20 5.38 -23.61
C GLN A 13 -1.96 4.38 -24.50
N LEU A 14 -2.72 3.47 -23.88
CA LEU A 14 -3.47 2.45 -24.61
C LEU A 14 -4.84 2.98 -25.01
N ASP A 15 -5.29 2.70 -26.23
CA ASP A 15 -6.62 3.07 -26.72
C ASP A 15 -7.74 2.46 -25.86
N ASN A 16 -7.52 1.24 -25.33
CA ASN A 16 -8.45 0.52 -24.44
C ASN A 16 -7.88 0.39 -23.02
N GLY A 17 -7.21 1.43 -22.52
CA GLY A 17 -6.60 1.43 -21.19
C GLY A 17 -7.60 1.23 -20.03
N ASP A 18 -8.89 1.48 -20.25
CA ASP A 18 -9.97 1.28 -19.30
C ASP A 18 -10.16 -0.19 -18.88
N ILE A 19 -9.95 -1.12 -19.82
CA ILE A 19 -10.07 -2.57 -19.56
C ILE A 19 -8.78 -3.21 -19.05
N VAL A 20 -7.70 -2.44 -18.93
CA VAL A 20 -6.40 -2.92 -18.44
C VAL A 20 -6.20 -2.46 -17.02
N GLY A 21 -5.82 -3.37 -16.14
CA GLY A 21 -5.52 -3.11 -14.74
C GLY A 21 -4.23 -3.76 -14.29
N LEU A 22 -3.95 -3.63 -13.02
CA LEU A 22 -2.72 -4.08 -12.37
C LEU A 22 -3.02 -5.23 -11.42
N ASN A 23 -2.06 -6.13 -11.32
CA ASN A 23 -1.96 -7.19 -10.34
C ASN A 23 -0.58 -7.10 -9.64
N PRO A 24 -0.40 -6.19 -8.69
CA PRO A 24 0.85 -6.14 -7.92
C PRO A 24 0.95 -7.35 -6.99
N GLU A 25 2.18 -7.82 -6.79
CA GLU A 25 2.50 -8.92 -5.89
C GLU A 25 3.50 -8.47 -4.82
N THR A 26 3.29 -8.93 -3.58
CA THR A 26 4.13 -8.54 -2.44
C THR A 26 5.61 -8.83 -2.67
N GLY A 27 5.92 -10.07 -3.09
CA GLY A 27 7.30 -10.52 -3.29
C GLY A 27 8.02 -9.70 -4.35
N HIS A 28 7.37 -9.46 -5.47
CA HIS A 28 7.95 -8.72 -6.60
C HIS A 28 8.27 -7.27 -6.26
N GLU A 29 7.39 -6.57 -5.54
CA GLU A 29 7.63 -5.20 -5.11
C GLU A 29 8.79 -5.14 -4.10
N GLN A 30 8.82 -6.05 -3.12
CA GLN A 30 9.89 -6.11 -2.13
C GLN A 30 11.24 -6.50 -2.74
N MET A 31 11.29 -7.42 -3.72
CA MET A 31 12.52 -7.74 -4.45
C MET A 31 13.07 -6.54 -5.24
N ALA A 32 12.19 -5.69 -5.72
CA ALA A 32 12.58 -4.44 -6.39
C ALA A 32 12.99 -3.33 -5.41
N GLY A 33 12.96 -3.58 -4.11
CA GLY A 33 13.26 -2.59 -3.07
C GLY A 33 12.14 -1.56 -2.89
N LEU A 34 10.92 -1.89 -3.30
CA LEU A 34 9.76 -1.02 -3.27
C LEU A 34 8.84 -1.35 -2.08
N ASN A 35 7.97 -0.41 -1.74
CA ASN A 35 6.95 -0.59 -0.72
C ASN A 35 5.65 -1.08 -1.36
N TYR A 36 5.23 -2.30 -1.01
CA TYR A 36 4.04 -2.92 -1.59
C TYR A 36 2.75 -2.16 -1.27
N THR A 37 2.58 -1.67 -0.04
CA THR A 37 1.41 -0.87 0.34
C THR A 37 1.31 0.40 -0.49
N HIS A 38 2.45 1.07 -0.76
CA HIS A 38 2.48 2.24 -1.64
C HIS A 38 2.11 1.89 -3.08
N ALA A 39 2.62 0.78 -3.60
CA ALA A 39 2.27 0.31 -4.94
C ALA A 39 0.76 0.05 -5.07
N LEU A 40 0.16 -0.64 -4.09
CA LEU A 40 -1.29 -0.86 -4.03
C LEU A 40 -2.08 0.45 -3.93
N ALA A 41 -1.64 1.37 -3.07
CA ALA A 41 -2.29 2.67 -2.89
C ALA A 41 -2.29 3.46 -4.20
N GLN A 42 -1.18 3.47 -4.93
CA GLN A 42 -1.06 4.14 -6.22
C GLN A 42 -1.99 3.54 -7.27
N ALA A 43 -2.03 2.20 -7.38
CA ALA A 43 -2.91 1.49 -8.30
C ALA A 43 -4.40 1.68 -7.95
N LEU A 44 -4.73 1.65 -6.65
CA LEU A 44 -6.09 1.85 -6.15
C LEU A 44 -6.58 3.27 -6.39
N ASN A 45 -5.75 4.28 -6.11
CA ASN A 45 -6.08 5.68 -6.37
C ASN A 45 -6.30 5.97 -7.87
N ALA A 46 -5.58 5.26 -8.74
CA ALA A 46 -5.75 5.36 -10.19
C ALA A 46 -6.97 4.56 -10.71
N GLY A 47 -7.71 3.84 -9.86
CA GLY A 47 -8.80 2.95 -10.27
C GLY A 47 -8.33 1.77 -11.12
N LYS A 48 -7.07 1.36 -10.98
CA LYS A 48 -6.41 0.32 -11.78
C LYS A 48 -5.96 -0.91 -10.98
N LEU A 49 -6.31 -1.01 -9.72
CA LEU A 49 -6.05 -2.19 -8.91
C LEU A 49 -7.14 -3.24 -9.18
N PHE A 50 -6.90 -4.16 -10.13
CA PHE A 50 -7.88 -5.17 -10.53
C PHE A 50 -7.71 -6.48 -9.79
N HIS A 51 -6.48 -6.81 -9.41
CA HIS A 51 -6.15 -8.02 -8.67
C HIS A 51 -4.98 -7.77 -7.73
N ILE A 52 -4.76 -8.67 -6.79
CA ILE A 52 -3.61 -8.65 -5.88
C ILE A 52 -3.11 -10.06 -5.64
N ASP A 53 -1.80 -10.22 -5.51
CA ASP A 53 -1.17 -11.44 -5.03
C ASP A 53 -0.45 -11.18 -3.71
N LEU A 54 -0.87 -11.89 -2.68
CA LEU A 54 -0.39 -11.76 -1.31
C LEU A 54 0.52 -12.93 -0.98
N ASN A 55 1.75 -12.63 -0.65
CA ASN A 55 2.72 -13.59 -0.14
C ASN A 55 3.68 -12.91 0.84
N GLY A 56 4.76 -13.56 1.19
CA GLY A 56 5.83 -13.02 2.03
C GLY A 56 7.17 -13.10 1.32
N GLN A 57 8.00 -12.09 1.57
CA GLN A 57 9.34 -11.97 1.00
C GLN A 57 10.32 -11.47 2.07
N SER A 58 11.56 -11.92 2.02
CA SER A 58 12.64 -11.37 2.85
C SER A 58 13.82 -10.96 1.98
N GLY A 59 14.02 -9.64 1.89
CA GLY A 59 15.10 -9.07 1.09
C GLY A 59 14.85 -9.13 -0.41
N ILE A 60 15.87 -8.75 -1.17
CA ILE A 60 15.79 -8.49 -2.61
C ILE A 60 16.27 -9.66 -3.48
N LYS A 61 16.56 -10.78 -2.88
CA LYS A 61 17.16 -11.92 -3.59
C LYS A 61 16.13 -13.00 -3.84
N TYR A 62 15.92 -13.35 -5.09
CA TYR A 62 14.98 -14.31 -5.65
C TYR A 62 13.58 -14.33 -5.00
N ASP A 63 12.60 -14.72 -5.78
CA ASP A 63 11.22 -14.86 -5.40
C ASP A 63 11.00 -16.04 -4.44
N GLN A 64 10.55 -15.77 -3.24
CA GLN A 64 10.48 -16.76 -2.18
C GLN A 64 9.08 -17.33 -1.97
N ASP A 65 8.05 -16.60 -2.38
CA ASP A 65 6.63 -16.95 -2.21
C ASP A 65 6.34 -17.52 -0.80
N LYS A 66 6.84 -16.84 0.23
CA LYS A 66 6.57 -17.23 1.62
C LYS A 66 5.12 -17.05 1.96
N ALA A 67 4.68 -17.68 3.05
CA ALA A 67 3.37 -17.44 3.59
C ALA A 67 3.16 -15.94 3.92
N PHE A 68 1.97 -15.44 3.68
CA PHE A 68 1.61 -14.04 3.90
C PHE A 68 1.91 -13.59 5.34
N GLY A 69 2.52 -12.43 5.46
CA GLY A 69 2.99 -11.87 6.74
C GLY A 69 4.36 -12.38 7.21
N HIS A 70 4.95 -13.36 6.51
CA HIS A 70 6.31 -13.80 6.79
C HIS A 70 7.34 -12.97 6.00
N GLY A 71 8.31 -12.44 6.73
CA GLY A 71 9.35 -11.57 6.18
C GLY A 71 9.19 -10.13 6.67
N ASP A 72 8.03 -9.52 6.46
CA ASP A 72 7.71 -8.18 6.94
C ASP A 72 6.24 -8.10 7.40
N LEU A 73 6.03 -8.35 8.68
CA LEU A 73 4.69 -8.32 9.29
C LEU A 73 4.10 -6.89 9.33
N ALA A 74 4.93 -5.87 9.49
CA ALA A 74 4.47 -4.48 9.51
C ALA A 74 3.92 -4.07 8.14
N SER A 75 4.64 -4.40 7.07
CA SER A 75 4.17 -4.17 5.70
C SER A 75 2.88 -4.94 5.42
N ALA A 76 2.78 -6.21 5.84
CA ALA A 76 1.55 -6.99 5.70
C ALA A 76 0.37 -6.36 6.45
N PHE A 77 0.59 -5.83 7.66
CA PHE A 77 -0.43 -5.11 8.43
C PHE A 77 -0.94 -3.87 7.70
N PHE A 78 -0.07 -2.99 7.22
CA PHE A 78 -0.48 -1.78 6.51
C PHE A 78 -1.11 -2.09 5.15
N THR A 79 -0.68 -3.17 4.49
CA THR A 79 -1.34 -3.69 3.29
C THR A 79 -2.79 -4.06 3.58
N VAL A 80 -3.04 -4.84 4.63
CA VAL A 80 -4.40 -5.23 5.02
C VAL A 80 -5.22 -4.03 5.47
N ASP A 81 -4.61 -3.10 6.21
CA ASP A 81 -5.27 -1.86 6.61
C ASP A 81 -5.77 -1.05 5.39
N LEU A 82 -4.92 -0.88 4.37
CA LEU A 82 -5.31 -0.21 3.13
C LEU A 82 -6.43 -0.94 2.41
N LEU A 83 -6.34 -2.26 2.28
CA LEU A 83 -7.32 -3.07 1.55
C LEU A 83 -8.70 -3.09 2.22
N GLU A 84 -8.75 -3.14 3.56
CA GLU A 84 -10.00 -3.26 4.33
C GLU A 84 -10.60 -1.90 4.72
N ASN A 85 -9.77 -0.92 5.06
CA ASN A 85 -10.21 0.37 5.56
C ASN A 85 -10.07 1.51 4.54
N GLY A 86 -9.31 1.31 3.47
CA GLY A 86 -9.05 2.37 2.48
C GLY A 86 -8.06 3.42 2.98
N PHE A 87 -8.03 4.55 2.29
CA PHE A 87 -7.15 5.65 2.64
C PHE A 87 -7.57 6.33 3.96
N PRO A 88 -6.62 6.83 4.76
CA PRO A 88 -6.93 7.79 5.81
C PRO A 88 -7.66 9.01 5.23
N GLY A 89 -8.77 9.40 5.82
CA GLY A 89 -9.58 10.51 5.29
C GLY A 89 -10.58 10.16 4.19
N GLY A 90 -10.65 8.89 3.80
CA GLY A 90 -11.59 8.39 2.78
C GLY A 90 -10.97 8.27 1.39
N GLY A 91 -11.68 7.64 0.48
CA GLY A 91 -11.21 7.39 -0.88
C GLY A 91 -11.64 6.02 -1.40
N PRO A 92 -11.09 5.58 -2.53
CA PRO A 92 -11.42 4.28 -3.09
C PRO A 92 -11.00 3.14 -2.17
N ARG A 93 -11.80 2.06 -2.17
CA ARG A 93 -11.53 0.82 -1.44
C ARG A 93 -11.37 -0.32 -2.42
N TYR A 94 -10.59 -1.32 -2.05
CA TYR A 94 -10.43 -2.50 -2.86
C TYR A 94 -11.57 -3.48 -2.64
N GLU A 95 -12.32 -3.77 -3.69
CA GLU A 95 -13.48 -4.68 -3.66
C GLU A 95 -13.15 -6.06 -4.28
N GLY A 96 -11.96 -6.23 -4.84
CA GLY A 96 -11.53 -7.44 -5.51
C GLY A 96 -11.18 -8.60 -4.56
N PRO A 97 -10.88 -9.78 -5.11
CA PRO A 97 -10.50 -10.96 -4.33
C PRO A 97 -9.15 -10.77 -3.64
N ARG A 98 -8.98 -11.43 -2.49
CA ARG A 98 -7.69 -11.55 -1.78
C ARG A 98 -7.08 -12.88 -2.21
N HIS A 99 -6.14 -12.81 -3.12
CA HIS A 99 -5.45 -13.98 -3.64
C HIS A 99 -4.11 -14.16 -2.93
N PHE A 100 -3.73 -15.41 -2.67
CA PHE A 100 -2.46 -15.75 -2.02
C PHE A 100 -1.62 -16.56 -2.99
N ASP A 101 -0.48 -16.00 -3.39
CA ASP A 101 0.54 -16.70 -4.18
C ASP A 101 1.62 -17.24 -3.25
N TYR A 102 1.27 -18.32 -2.56
CA TYR A 102 2.16 -19.02 -1.65
C TYR A 102 2.68 -20.29 -2.29
N LYS A 103 3.97 -20.50 -2.21
CA LYS A 103 4.62 -21.72 -2.68
C LYS A 103 4.99 -22.64 -1.52
N PRO A 104 4.23 -23.75 -1.29
CA PRO A 104 4.58 -24.73 -0.28
C PRO A 104 5.97 -25.32 -0.51
N SER A 105 6.68 -25.60 0.59
CA SER A 105 7.97 -26.27 0.51
C SER A 105 7.82 -27.65 -0.16
N ARG A 106 8.80 -28.04 -0.95
CA ARG A 106 8.83 -29.38 -1.57
C ARG A 106 8.86 -30.54 -0.58
N THR A 107 9.14 -30.26 0.68
CA THR A 107 9.13 -31.23 1.79
C THR A 107 7.75 -31.34 2.45
N GLU A 108 6.81 -30.47 2.11
CA GLU A 108 5.43 -30.52 2.61
C GLU A 108 4.64 -31.61 1.88
N GLY A 109 3.85 -32.35 2.63
CA GLY A 109 2.88 -33.32 2.08
C GLY A 109 1.62 -32.62 1.58
N MET A 110 0.69 -33.39 1.02
CA MET A 110 -0.59 -32.84 0.51
C MET A 110 -1.42 -32.11 1.58
N GLU A 111 -1.35 -32.57 2.82
CA GLU A 111 -2.05 -31.89 3.94
C GLU A 111 -1.43 -30.53 4.23
N GLY A 112 -0.10 -30.41 4.15
CA GLY A 112 0.62 -29.15 4.35
C GLY A 112 0.21 -28.07 3.36
N VAL A 113 -0.14 -28.42 2.13
CA VAL A 113 -0.67 -27.47 1.14
C VAL A 113 -1.96 -26.80 1.64
N TRP A 114 -2.89 -27.60 2.17
CA TRP A 114 -4.17 -27.08 2.67
C TRP A 114 -4.02 -26.35 4.01
N GLU A 115 -3.13 -26.80 4.87
CA GLU A 115 -2.78 -26.12 6.12
C GLU A 115 -2.16 -24.74 5.82
N SER A 116 -1.27 -24.67 4.86
CA SER A 116 -0.65 -23.42 4.42
C SER A 116 -1.66 -22.45 3.82
N ALA A 117 -2.58 -22.94 2.99
CA ALA A 117 -3.65 -22.11 2.45
C ALA A 117 -4.52 -21.53 3.58
N ARG A 118 -4.87 -22.36 4.56
CA ARG A 118 -5.65 -21.92 5.73
C ARG A 118 -4.86 -20.89 6.55
N ALA A 119 -3.56 -21.14 6.81
CA ALA A 119 -2.71 -20.25 7.59
C ALA A 119 -2.58 -18.85 6.94
N ASN A 120 -2.46 -18.79 5.61
CA ASN A 120 -2.46 -17.51 4.88
C ASN A 120 -3.77 -16.72 5.10
N MET A 121 -4.91 -17.40 4.95
CA MET A 121 -6.23 -16.80 5.18
C MET A 121 -6.41 -16.36 6.65
N GLU A 122 -6.01 -17.18 7.61
CA GLU A 122 -6.10 -16.86 9.04
C GLU A 122 -5.22 -15.67 9.40
N MET A 123 -4.00 -15.58 8.86
CA MET A 123 -3.12 -14.43 9.01
C MET A 123 -3.80 -13.16 8.50
N TYR A 124 -4.35 -13.19 7.29
CA TYR A 124 -5.07 -12.04 6.73
C TYR A 124 -6.23 -11.60 7.63
N LEU A 125 -7.09 -12.53 8.03
CA LEU A 125 -8.25 -12.25 8.87
C LEU A 125 -7.84 -11.73 10.26
N MET A 126 -6.74 -12.22 10.82
CA MET A 126 -6.17 -11.69 12.06
C MET A 126 -5.72 -10.25 11.90
N LEU A 127 -4.98 -9.95 10.82
CA LEU A 127 -4.53 -8.60 10.51
C LEU A 127 -5.69 -7.65 10.21
N ALA A 128 -6.74 -8.12 9.52
CA ALA A 128 -7.94 -7.33 9.27
C ALA A 128 -8.66 -6.90 10.55
N ARG A 129 -8.76 -7.81 11.54
CA ARG A 129 -9.31 -7.45 12.87
C ARG A 129 -8.43 -6.44 13.59
N LYS A 130 -7.11 -6.61 13.52
CA LYS A 130 -6.15 -5.67 14.14
C LYS A 130 -6.18 -4.30 13.44
N ALA A 131 -6.27 -4.26 12.13
CA ALA A 131 -6.36 -3.02 11.35
C ALA A 131 -7.63 -2.24 11.69
N ARG A 132 -8.77 -2.92 11.84
CA ARG A 132 -10.00 -2.29 12.30
C ARG A 132 -9.83 -1.69 13.70
N ALA A 133 -9.35 -2.48 14.66
CA ALA A 133 -9.11 -1.99 16.03
C ALA A 133 -8.14 -0.80 16.05
N PHE A 134 -7.10 -0.81 15.23
CA PHE A 134 -6.14 0.29 15.08
C PHE A 134 -6.83 1.59 14.61
N ARG A 135 -7.73 1.50 13.63
CA ARG A 135 -8.48 2.66 13.12
C ARG A 135 -9.57 3.16 14.09
N GLU A 136 -10.09 2.28 14.93
CA GLU A 136 -11.11 2.59 15.93
C GLU A 136 -10.52 3.13 17.25
N ASP A 137 -9.24 2.89 17.53
CA ASP A 137 -8.58 3.33 18.77
C ASP A 137 -8.44 4.86 18.83
N PRO A 138 -8.99 5.51 19.88
CA PRO A 138 -8.97 6.98 20.00
C PRO A 138 -7.56 7.56 20.06
N ALA A 139 -6.64 6.92 20.79
CA ALA A 139 -5.27 7.41 20.91
C ALA A 139 -4.51 7.32 19.58
N THR A 140 -4.73 6.24 18.84
CA THR A 140 -4.18 6.10 17.49
C THR A 140 -4.72 7.17 16.55
N ARG A 141 -6.02 7.46 16.59
CA ARG A 141 -6.61 8.52 15.76
C ARG A 141 -6.03 9.89 16.06
N GLU A 142 -5.90 10.23 17.34
CA GLU A 142 -5.28 11.48 17.78
C GLU A 142 -3.85 11.63 17.26
N LEU A 143 -3.04 10.56 17.32
CA LEU A 143 -1.67 10.57 16.78
C LEU A 143 -1.65 10.70 15.26
N LEU A 144 -2.55 10.04 14.55
CA LEU A 144 -2.64 10.13 13.09
C LEU A 144 -3.11 11.52 12.63
N GLU A 145 -4.05 12.12 13.35
CA GLU A 145 -4.51 13.48 13.10
C GLU A 145 -3.37 14.49 13.34
N ALA A 146 -2.65 14.37 14.46
CA ALA A 146 -1.50 15.23 14.75
C ALA A 146 -0.34 15.09 13.76
N ALA A 147 -0.17 13.88 13.17
CA ALA A 147 0.83 13.63 12.14
C ALA A 147 0.34 13.96 10.71
N SER A 148 -0.93 14.35 10.56
CA SER A 148 -1.52 14.63 9.26
C SER A 148 -1.03 15.96 8.70
N VAL A 149 -0.41 15.91 7.53
CA VAL A 149 0.05 17.11 6.79
C VAL A 149 -1.13 17.98 6.29
N SER A 150 -2.37 17.51 6.40
CA SER A 150 -3.56 18.24 5.94
C SER A 150 -3.88 19.47 6.80
N GLU A 151 -3.43 19.52 8.05
CA GLU A 151 -3.54 20.72 8.91
C GLU A 151 -2.41 21.73 8.67
N LEU A 152 -1.30 21.31 8.13
CA LEU A 152 -0.37 22.24 7.50
C LEU A 152 -1.10 22.72 6.24
N ALA A 153 -1.88 23.81 6.39
CA ALA A 153 -2.52 24.46 5.27
C ALA A 153 -1.53 24.49 4.12
N GLN A 154 -1.73 23.64 3.11
CA GLN A 154 -0.82 23.62 1.97
C GLN A 154 -0.93 25.01 1.35
N PRO A 155 0.11 25.83 1.48
CA PRO A 155 0.07 27.14 0.91
C PRO A 155 -0.02 26.97 -0.60
N THR A 156 -1.16 27.30 -1.16
CA THR A 156 -1.34 27.37 -2.60
C THR A 156 -1.04 28.80 -3.05
N LEU A 157 -0.21 28.91 -4.08
CA LEU A 157 0.00 30.19 -4.76
C LEU A 157 -1.35 30.73 -5.25
N ALA A 158 -1.67 31.96 -4.91
CA ALA A 158 -2.82 32.63 -5.49
C ALA A 158 -2.61 32.84 -7.00
N PRO A 159 -3.67 32.90 -7.82
CA PRO A 159 -3.53 33.18 -9.24
C PRO A 159 -2.78 34.50 -9.46
N GLY A 160 -1.61 34.43 -10.10
CA GLY A 160 -0.74 35.59 -10.38
C GLY A 160 0.27 35.94 -9.28
N GLU A 161 0.29 35.20 -8.18
CA GLU A 161 1.32 35.33 -7.14
C GLU A 161 2.63 34.68 -7.59
N SER A 162 3.76 35.36 -7.36
CA SER A 162 5.07 34.77 -7.62
C SER A 162 5.53 33.89 -6.47
N LEU A 163 6.29 32.84 -6.75
CA LEU A 163 6.87 31.97 -5.72
C LEU A 163 7.75 32.77 -4.73
N GLU A 164 8.49 33.76 -5.21
CA GLU A 164 9.33 34.64 -4.39
C GLU A 164 8.49 35.50 -3.43
N GLY A 165 7.37 36.08 -3.92
CA GLY A 165 6.45 36.84 -3.09
C GLY A 165 5.79 35.96 -2.03
N PHE A 166 5.38 34.77 -2.42
CA PHE A 166 4.77 33.77 -1.56
C PHE A 166 5.71 33.32 -0.42
N LEU A 167 7.00 33.08 -0.73
CA LEU A 167 8.00 32.66 0.27
C LEU A 167 8.40 33.84 1.18
N ALA A 168 8.47 35.06 0.66
CA ALA A 168 8.83 36.24 1.43
C ALA A 168 7.75 36.63 2.46
N ASP A 169 6.46 36.44 2.12
CA ASP A 169 5.33 36.87 2.96
C ASP A 169 5.06 35.90 4.14
N ARG A 170 5.64 34.70 4.13
CA ARG A 170 5.30 33.67 5.12
C ARG A 170 6.30 33.50 6.25
N GLY A 171 7.47 34.12 6.21
CA GLY A 171 8.51 33.94 7.25
C GLY A 171 8.85 32.47 7.52
N ALA A 172 8.46 31.58 6.60
CA ALA A 172 8.20 30.17 6.85
C ALA A 172 9.46 29.32 7.04
N TYR A 173 10.64 29.88 6.85
CA TYR A 173 11.89 29.14 7.03
C TYR A 173 12.60 29.42 8.35
N GLU A 174 12.31 30.53 9.02
CA GLU A 174 12.98 30.87 10.27
C GLU A 174 12.45 30.09 11.50
N GLU A 175 11.23 29.56 11.44
CA GLU A 175 10.66 28.75 12.54
C GLU A 175 11.13 27.28 12.56
N PHE A 176 11.74 26.79 11.50
CA PHE A 176 12.24 25.40 11.43
C PHE A 176 13.72 25.24 11.78
N GLU A 177 14.46 26.34 12.00
CA GLU A 177 15.88 26.33 12.39
C GLU A 177 16.11 26.50 13.92
N THR A 178 15.09 26.55 14.73
CA THR A 178 15.18 26.60 16.20
C THR A 178 14.63 25.30 16.81
#